data_55ca4dc25713fe39e737ff06faa6e424
#
_entry.id   55ca4dc25713fe39e737ff06faa6e424
#
_cell.length_a   1.000
_cell.length_b   1.000
_cell.length_c   1.000
_cell.angle_alpha   90.00
_cell.angle_beta   90.00
_cell.angle_gamma   90.00
#
_symmetry.space_group_name_H-M   'P 1'
#
loop_
_entity.id
_entity.type
_entity.pdbx_description
1 polymer ?
#
loop_
_entity_poly.entity_id
_entity_poly.type
_entity_poly.pdbx_seq_one_letter_code
_entity_poly.pdbx_strand_id
1 'polypeptide(L)'
;MEYCRGQLGRPYWWGTFGQKASESLLRQKSTQYPKYYTSTDFVKQYGQKVHDCVGLIKGYLWCENANSYPLYNAGQDKDVNGMKANCSERGLLETMPDVPGVLVFMPGHVGIYIGNGKVIEARGHAYGVVETNLIGRGWKEWGKLDWIEYTGENTMFEAGQAKEAIEYLVKQGRITNKEQALQKLDLIKNEEWTYIKWANDVKKLEG
;
A
#
# COMPACT_ATOMS: atom_id res chain seq x y z
N MET A 1 7.18 -4.65 3.24
CA MET A 1 7.36 -3.43 2.40
C MET A 1 8.47 -3.59 1.38
N GLU A 2 9.63 -4.14 1.76
CA GLU A 2 10.79 -4.35 0.88
C GLU A 2 10.45 -5.14 -0.41
N TYR A 3 9.68 -6.24 -0.28
CA TYR A 3 9.23 -6.99 -1.45
C TYR A 3 8.55 -6.10 -2.49
N CYS A 4 7.54 -5.31 -2.09
CA CYS A 4 6.76 -4.48 -3.02
C CYS A 4 7.62 -3.40 -3.69
N ARG A 5 8.53 -2.77 -2.95
CA ARG A 5 9.50 -1.81 -3.49
C ARG A 5 10.44 -2.46 -4.51
N GLY A 6 10.88 -3.69 -4.26
CA GLY A 6 11.71 -4.47 -5.18
C GLY A 6 10.99 -4.92 -6.46
N GLN A 7 9.66 -4.76 -6.54
CA GLN A 7 8.87 -5.06 -7.73
C GLN A 7 8.57 -3.82 -8.59
N LEU A 8 8.95 -2.62 -8.18
CA LEU A 8 8.75 -1.41 -9.00
C LEU A 8 9.34 -1.58 -10.40
N GLY A 9 8.58 -1.17 -11.41
CA GLY A 9 8.93 -1.33 -12.82
C GLY A 9 8.70 -2.73 -13.41
N ARG A 10 8.25 -3.72 -12.61
CA ARG A 10 7.93 -5.05 -13.11
C ARG A 10 6.62 -5.04 -13.90
N PRO A 11 6.52 -5.89 -14.94
CA PRO A 11 5.33 -5.92 -15.78
C PRO A 11 4.08 -6.43 -15.05
N TYR A 12 2.93 -5.99 -15.54
CA TYR A 12 1.63 -6.49 -15.10
C TYR A 12 1.17 -7.64 -16.00
N TRP A 13 0.87 -8.79 -15.40
CA TRP A 13 0.21 -9.92 -16.06
C TRP A 13 -1.00 -10.35 -15.23
N TRP A 14 -2.16 -10.38 -15.85
CA TRP A 14 -3.40 -10.79 -15.17
C TRP A 14 -3.33 -12.22 -14.64
N GLY A 15 -3.72 -12.44 -13.38
CA GLY A 15 -3.73 -13.76 -12.74
C GLY A 15 -2.34 -14.27 -12.34
N THR A 16 -1.34 -13.38 -12.20
CA THR A 16 0.01 -13.75 -11.75
C THR A 16 0.37 -13.08 -10.42
N PHE A 17 1.29 -13.70 -9.68
CA PHE A 17 1.60 -13.34 -8.30
C PHE A 17 3.10 -13.47 -7.96
N GLY A 18 3.97 -13.10 -8.89
CA GLY A 18 5.42 -13.12 -8.70
C GLY A 18 6.15 -14.27 -9.40
N GLN A 19 5.48 -14.98 -10.30
CA GLN A 19 6.14 -15.93 -11.19
C GLN A 19 7.06 -15.20 -12.16
N LYS A 20 8.07 -15.90 -12.70
CA LYS A 20 8.84 -15.41 -13.85
C LYS A 20 8.03 -15.56 -15.13
N ALA A 21 7.90 -14.47 -15.87
CA ALA A 21 7.32 -14.48 -17.20
C ALA A 21 8.09 -15.46 -18.12
N SER A 22 7.36 -16.33 -18.77
CA SER A 22 7.89 -17.34 -19.69
C SER A 22 6.85 -17.68 -20.75
N GLU A 23 7.27 -18.34 -21.81
CA GLU A 23 6.37 -18.82 -22.85
C GLU A 23 5.29 -19.76 -22.28
N SER A 24 5.68 -20.68 -21.40
CA SER A 24 4.75 -21.61 -20.76
C SER A 24 3.71 -20.88 -19.88
N LEU A 25 4.14 -19.88 -19.08
CA LEU A 25 3.25 -19.07 -18.29
C LEU A 25 2.32 -18.23 -19.17
N LEU A 26 2.84 -17.64 -20.26
CA LEU A 26 2.03 -16.87 -21.22
C LEU A 26 0.94 -17.76 -21.85
N ARG A 27 1.30 -18.94 -22.30
CA ARG A 27 0.34 -19.92 -22.87
C ARG A 27 -0.73 -20.29 -21.86
N GLN A 28 -0.34 -20.61 -20.62
CA GLN A 28 -1.27 -20.95 -19.56
C GLN A 28 -2.24 -19.78 -19.28
N LYS A 29 -1.73 -18.56 -19.10
CA LYS A 29 -2.54 -17.41 -18.73
C LYS A 29 -3.40 -16.89 -19.87
N SER A 30 -2.91 -16.92 -21.11
CA SER A 30 -3.71 -16.55 -22.29
C SER A 30 -4.85 -17.53 -22.56
N THR A 31 -4.67 -18.83 -22.26
CA THR A 31 -5.75 -19.81 -22.32
C THR A 31 -6.78 -19.58 -21.21
N GLN A 32 -6.32 -19.29 -19.99
CA GLN A 32 -7.19 -19.08 -18.82
C GLN A 32 -7.94 -17.76 -18.89
N TYR A 33 -7.31 -16.69 -19.44
CA TYR A 33 -7.79 -15.32 -19.43
C TYR A 33 -7.59 -14.62 -20.79
N PRO A 34 -8.15 -15.12 -21.90
CA PRO A 34 -7.80 -14.67 -23.26
C PRO A 34 -8.00 -13.15 -23.48
N LYS A 35 -9.00 -12.56 -22.85
CA LYS A 35 -9.30 -11.13 -23.00
C LYS A 35 -8.22 -10.19 -22.45
N TYR A 36 -7.34 -10.67 -21.57
CA TYR A 36 -6.27 -9.87 -20.95
C TYR A 36 -4.91 -10.04 -21.64
N TYR A 37 -4.79 -10.99 -22.58
CA TYR A 37 -3.53 -11.35 -23.23
C TYR A 37 -3.58 -11.14 -24.76
N THR A 38 -4.07 -9.97 -25.17
CA THR A 38 -4.23 -9.62 -26.59
C THR A 38 -3.03 -8.91 -27.20
N SER A 39 -2.10 -8.37 -26.38
CA SER A 39 -0.88 -7.71 -26.84
C SER A 39 0.20 -8.73 -27.25
N THR A 40 1.04 -8.36 -28.20
CA THR A 40 2.25 -9.11 -28.56
C THR A 40 3.46 -8.78 -27.68
N ASP A 41 3.35 -7.76 -26.81
CA ASP A 41 4.48 -7.27 -26.03
C ASP A 41 4.86 -8.16 -24.84
N PHE A 42 4.01 -9.13 -24.49
CA PHE A 42 4.27 -10.05 -23.38
C PHE A 42 5.59 -10.81 -23.54
N VAL A 43 5.98 -11.17 -24.75
CA VAL A 43 7.24 -11.91 -25.02
C VAL A 43 8.47 -11.09 -24.65
N LYS A 44 8.42 -9.76 -24.73
CA LYS A 44 9.51 -8.85 -24.34
C LYS A 44 9.77 -8.84 -22.82
N GLN A 45 8.85 -9.39 -22.05
CA GLN A 45 8.90 -9.37 -20.60
C GLN A 45 9.39 -10.69 -19.97
N TYR A 46 9.74 -11.67 -20.82
CA TYR A 46 10.25 -12.98 -20.35
C TYR A 46 11.46 -12.81 -19.42
N GLY A 47 11.51 -13.65 -18.38
CA GLY A 47 12.52 -13.59 -17.34
C GLY A 47 12.24 -12.60 -16.21
N GLN A 48 11.32 -11.65 -16.39
CA GLN A 48 10.91 -10.71 -15.34
C GLN A 48 9.83 -11.31 -14.44
N LYS A 49 9.78 -10.90 -13.18
CA LYS A 49 8.63 -11.20 -12.31
C LYS A 49 7.40 -10.43 -12.76
N VAL A 50 6.24 -11.06 -12.67
CA VAL A 50 4.97 -10.50 -13.14
C VAL A 50 3.90 -10.63 -12.06
N HIS A 51 3.06 -9.61 -11.96
CA HIS A 51 2.01 -9.50 -10.94
C HIS A 51 0.75 -8.87 -11.53
N ASP A 52 -0.42 -9.28 -11.05
CA ASP A 52 -1.61 -8.42 -11.08
C ASP A 52 -1.76 -7.67 -9.75
N CYS A 53 -2.87 -6.93 -9.57
CA CYS A 53 -3.04 -6.08 -8.39
C CYS A 53 -3.07 -6.88 -7.08
N VAL A 54 -3.84 -7.97 -7.00
CA VAL A 54 -3.83 -8.86 -5.83
C VAL A 54 -2.57 -9.73 -5.80
N GLY A 55 -2.03 -10.04 -6.96
CA GLY A 55 -0.82 -10.84 -7.12
C GLY A 55 0.42 -10.18 -6.55
N LEU A 56 0.49 -8.86 -6.51
CA LEU A 56 1.58 -8.15 -5.83
C LEU A 56 1.56 -8.41 -4.31
N ILE A 57 0.37 -8.46 -3.71
CA ILE A 57 0.18 -8.80 -2.29
C ILE A 57 0.47 -10.28 -2.05
N LYS A 58 -0.07 -11.17 -2.90
CA LYS A 58 0.22 -12.60 -2.84
C LYS A 58 1.71 -12.90 -3.00
N GLY A 59 2.39 -12.18 -3.90
CA GLY A 59 3.83 -12.29 -4.05
C GLY A 59 4.59 -11.94 -2.76
N TYR A 60 4.17 -10.91 -2.05
CA TYR A 60 4.70 -10.60 -0.73
C TYR A 60 4.47 -11.74 0.28
N LEU A 61 3.27 -12.31 0.30
CA LEU A 61 2.90 -13.38 1.25
C LEU A 61 3.56 -14.73 0.91
N TRP A 62 3.83 -15.00 -0.36
CA TRP A 62 4.21 -16.33 -0.85
C TRP A 62 5.65 -16.43 -1.32
N CYS A 63 6.37 -15.33 -1.44
CA CYS A 63 7.80 -15.31 -1.75
C CYS A 63 8.61 -15.08 -0.46
N GLU A 64 9.61 -15.90 -0.24
CA GLU A 64 10.57 -15.73 0.85
C GLU A 64 11.34 -14.40 0.74
N ASN A 65 11.65 -13.99 -0.48
CA ASN A 65 12.29 -12.72 -0.78
C ASN A 65 11.88 -12.19 -2.18
N ALA A 66 12.33 -11.01 -2.53
CA ALA A 66 11.96 -10.35 -3.80
C ALA A 66 12.30 -11.17 -5.06
N ASN A 67 13.22 -12.12 -5.00
CA ASN A 67 13.68 -12.93 -6.14
C ASN A 67 13.22 -14.39 -6.11
N SER A 68 12.73 -14.90 -4.94
CA SER A 68 12.31 -16.29 -4.82
C SER A 68 11.02 -16.58 -5.60
N TYR A 69 10.78 -17.86 -5.91
CA TYR A 69 9.53 -18.29 -6.54
C TYR A 69 8.40 -18.31 -5.50
N PRO A 70 7.18 -17.89 -5.84
CA PRO A 70 6.06 -17.90 -4.89
C PRO A 70 5.61 -19.32 -4.55
N LEU A 71 5.44 -19.61 -3.27
CA LEU A 71 4.85 -20.84 -2.77
C LEU A 71 3.33 -20.65 -2.65
N TYR A 72 2.59 -21.22 -3.62
CA TYR A 72 1.14 -21.07 -3.71
C TYR A 72 0.41 -21.51 -2.43
N ASN A 73 -0.48 -20.64 -1.94
CA ASN A 73 -1.36 -20.93 -0.80
C ASN A 73 -2.83 -20.72 -1.18
N ALA A 74 -3.57 -21.82 -1.34
CA ALA A 74 -4.99 -21.81 -1.72
C ALA A 74 -5.89 -21.07 -0.72
N GLY A 75 -5.56 -21.09 0.57
CA GLY A 75 -6.29 -20.37 1.62
C GLY A 75 -6.24 -18.85 1.45
N GLN A 76 -5.14 -18.36 0.90
CA GLN A 76 -4.88 -16.94 0.67
C GLN A 76 -5.13 -16.51 -0.80
N ASP A 77 -5.53 -17.42 -1.69
CA ASP A 77 -5.80 -17.10 -3.09
C ASP A 77 -7.19 -16.46 -3.24
N LYS A 78 -7.22 -15.15 -3.04
CA LYS A 78 -8.43 -14.32 -3.08
C LYS A 78 -8.34 -13.28 -4.20
N ASP A 79 -9.50 -12.87 -4.71
CA ASP A 79 -9.65 -11.67 -5.54
C ASP A 79 -9.68 -10.40 -4.66
N VAL A 80 -9.88 -9.23 -5.27
CA VAL A 80 -9.93 -7.95 -4.54
C VAL A 80 -10.98 -7.93 -3.44
N ASN A 81 -12.18 -8.48 -3.72
CA ASN A 81 -13.26 -8.53 -2.73
C ASN A 81 -12.94 -9.50 -1.60
N GLY A 82 -12.35 -10.63 -1.93
CA GLY A 82 -11.87 -11.61 -0.96
C GLY A 82 -10.74 -11.05 -0.09
N MET A 83 -9.78 -10.30 -0.66
CA MET A 83 -8.74 -9.59 0.12
C MET A 83 -9.39 -8.61 1.10
N LYS A 84 -10.34 -7.79 0.62
CA LYS A 84 -11.06 -6.85 1.49
C LYS A 84 -11.88 -7.55 2.57
N ALA A 85 -12.50 -8.69 2.28
CA ALA A 85 -13.24 -9.48 3.26
C ALA A 85 -12.36 -10.09 4.37
N ASN A 86 -11.08 -10.34 4.07
CA ASN A 86 -10.09 -10.86 5.02
C ASN A 86 -9.29 -9.73 5.72
N CYS A 87 -9.80 -8.50 5.75
CA CYS A 87 -9.26 -7.43 6.55
C CYS A 87 -9.98 -7.37 7.89
N SER A 88 -9.24 -7.50 9.01
CA SER A 88 -9.77 -7.37 10.39
C SER A 88 -10.24 -5.95 10.70
N GLU A 89 -9.50 -4.97 10.18
CA GLU A 89 -9.85 -3.57 10.28
C GLU A 89 -10.01 -2.99 8.88
N ARG A 90 -11.05 -2.20 8.67
CA ARG A 90 -11.33 -1.56 7.38
C ARG A 90 -12.26 -0.36 7.55
N GLY A 91 -12.18 0.57 6.62
CA GLY A 91 -13.01 1.77 6.65
C GLY A 91 -12.94 2.56 5.33
N LEU A 92 -13.59 3.72 5.35
CA LEU A 92 -13.48 4.69 4.28
C LEU A 92 -12.08 5.31 4.27
N LEU A 93 -11.61 5.76 3.11
CA LEU A 93 -10.25 6.27 2.94
C LEU A 93 -9.91 7.41 3.92
N GLU A 94 -10.89 8.24 4.28
CA GLU A 94 -10.72 9.37 5.18
C GLU A 94 -10.35 8.94 6.62
N THR A 95 -10.67 7.71 6.98
CA THR A 95 -10.37 7.13 8.31
C THR A 95 -9.11 6.26 8.30
N MET A 96 -8.37 6.25 7.19
CA MET A 96 -7.21 5.37 7.03
C MET A 96 -6.08 5.76 7.99
N PRO A 97 -5.54 4.81 8.78
CA PRO A 97 -4.36 5.06 9.58
C PRO A 97 -3.12 5.23 8.68
N ASP A 98 -2.16 6.06 9.10
CA ASP A 98 -0.89 6.24 8.37
C ASP A 98 0.10 5.11 8.71
N VAL A 99 -0.31 3.88 8.43
CA VAL A 99 0.46 2.66 8.70
C VAL A 99 0.89 2.03 7.39
N PRO A 100 2.19 2.01 7.07
CA PRO A 100 2.68 1.32 5.87
C PRO A 100 2.31 -0.16 5.87
N GLY A 101 1.85 -0.66 4.72
CA GLY A 101 1.34 -2.02 4.56
C GLY A 101 -0.19 -2.12 4.52
N VAL A 102 -0.90 -1.08 4.98
CA VAL A 102 -2.35 -1.01 4.85
C VAL A 102 -2.74 -1.07 3.37
N LEU A 103 -3.73 -1.90 3.05
CA LEU A 103 -4.26 -2.00 1.70
C LEU A 103 -5.25 -0.87 1.43
N VAL A 104 -5.20 -0.34 0.21
CA VAL A 104 -6.17 0.64 -0.28
C VAL A 104 -6.95 0.06 -1.45
N PHE A 105 -8.25 0.31 -1.47
CA PHE A 105 -9.19 -0.32 -2.40
C PHE A 105 -9.96 0.72 -3.23
N MET A 106 -10.21 0.36 -4.48
CA MET A 106 -11.24 0.95 -5.34
C MET A 106 -11.94 -0.18 -6.12
N PRO A 107 -13.05 0.05 -6.82
CA PRO A 107 -13.74 -1.01 -7.55
C PRO A 107 -12.82 -1.85 -8.44
N GLY A 108 -12.70 -3.14 -8.11
CA GLY A 108 -11.89 -4.11 -8.87
C GLY A 108 -10.37 -3.93 -8.77
N HIS A 109 -9.87 -3.12 -7.83
CA HIS A 109 -8.44 -2.86 -7.72
C HIS A 109 -7.97 -2.64 -6.28
N VAL A 110 -6.69 -2.98 -6.01
CA VAL A 110 -6.05 -2.84 -4.71
C VAL A 110 -4.61 -2.36 -4.86
N GLY A 111 -4.16 -1.55 -3.92
CA GLY A 111 -2.78 -1.11 -3.76
C GLY A 111 -2.31 -1.24 -2.33
N ILE A 112 -1.03 -1.01 -2.09
CA ILE A 112 -0.38 -1.12 -0.79
C ILE A 112 0.12 0.28 -0.41
N TYR A 113 -0.41 0.83 0.66
CA TYR A 113 0.08 2.09 1.21
C TYR A 113 1.49 1.92 1.78
N ILE A 114 2.38 2.84 1.46
CA ILE A 114 3.80 2.76 1.83
C ILE A 114 4.27 3.90 2.75
N GLY A 115 3.31 4.67 3.27
CA GLY A 115 3.60 5.87 4.05
C GLY A 115 3.70 7.13 3.17
N ASN A 116 3.71 8.31 3.82
CA ASN A 116 3.92 9.60 3.15
C ASN A 116 2.97 9.86 1.97
N GLY A 117 1.71 9.40 2.04
CA GLY A 117 0.73 9.59 0.98
C GLY A 117 1.05 8.85 -0.32
N LYS A 118 1.84 7.77 -0.27
CA LYS A 118 2.25 6.98 -1.43
C LYS A 118 1.70 5.56 -1.37
N VAL A 119 1.43 5.00 -2.56
CA VAL A 119 0.90 3.66 -2.77
C VAL A 119 1.73 2.95 -3.82
N ILE A 120 2.09 1.69 -3.61
CA ILE A 120 2.59 0.80 -4.66
C ILE A 120 1.42 -0.06 -5.15
N GLU A 121 1.22 -0.11 -6.45
CA GLU A 121 0.16 -0.88 -7.11
C GLU A 121 0.65 -1.53 -8.40
N ALA A 122 0.18 -2.74 -8.70
CA ALA A 122 0.28 -3.30 -10.05
C ALA A 122 -0.91 -2.77 -10.85
N ARG A 123 -0.67 -1.69 -11.62
CA ARG A 123 -1.70 -0.78 -12.14
C ARG A 123 -2.39 -1.26 -13.42
N GLY A 124 -1.83 -2.25 -14.08
CA GLY A 124 -2.32 -2.76 -15.36
C GLY A 124 -1.20 -2.89 -16.40
N HIS A 125 -1.50 -3.52 -17.53
CA HIS A 125 -0.51 -3.89 -18.55
C HIS A 125 0.34 -2.70 -19.06
N ALA A 126 -0.28 -1.53 -19.24
CA ALA A 126 0.38 -0.34 -19.74
C ALA A 126 1.37 0.31 -18.72
N TYR A 127 1.24 -0.02 -17.45
CA TYR A 127 1.97 0.65 -16.37
C TYR A 127 2.90 -0.27 -15.58
N GLY A 128 2.55 -1.56 -15.44
CA GLY A 128 3.25 -2.48 -14.55
C GLY A 128 3.05 -2.14 -13.08
N VAL A 129 4.06 -2.43 -12.25
CA VAL A 129 4.12 -2.09 -10.83
C VAL A 129 4.69 -0.69 -10.68
N VAL A 130 3.92 0.21 -10.11
CA VAL A 130 4.26 1.64 -10.01
C VAL A 130 4.00 2.18 -8.62
N GLU A 131 4.71 3.26 -8.27
CA GLU A 131 4.37 4.12 -7.14
C GLU A 131 3.42 5.22 -7.61
N THR A 132 2.35 5.45 -6.86
CA THR A 132 1.35 6.47 -7.13
C THR A 132 1.04 7.27 -5.87
N ASN A 133 0.42 8.44 -6.03
CA ASN A 133 -0.07 9.20 -4.88
C ASN A 133 -1.36 8.57 -4.36
N LEU A 134 -1.53 8.54 -3.04
CA LEU A 134 -2.78 8.13 -2.39
C LEU A 134 -3.93 9.06 -2.83
N ILE A 135 -3.69 10.36 -2.76
CA ILE A 135 -4.67 11.38 -3.15
C ILE A 135 -4.71 11.53 -4.68
N GLY A 136 -5.91 11.67 -5.24
CA GLY A 136 -6.12 11.85 -6.69
C GLY A 136 -6.16 10.55 -7.50
N ARG A 137 -5.84 9.39 -6.91
CA ARG A 137 -5.86 8.10 -7.61
C ARG A 137 -7.24 7.44 -7.64
N GLY A 138 -8.16 7.86 -6.76
CA GLY A 138 -9.54 7.36 -6.72
C GLY A 138 -9.78 6.22 -5.73
N TRP A 139 -8.83 5.97 -4.83
CA TRP A 139 -9.03 5.05 -3.70
C TRP A 139 -10.24 5.47 -2.88
N LYS A 140 -11.00 4.49 -2.35
CA LYS A 140 -12.25 4.71 -1.62
C LYS A 140 -12.21 4.17 -0.22
N GLU A 141 -11.54 3.04 -0.02
CA GLU A 141 -11.54 2.29 1.23
C GLU A 141 -10.13 1.83 1.56
N TRP A 142 -9.94 1.45 2.80
CA TRP A 142 -8.71 0.85 3.30
C TRP A 142 -8.99 -0.41 4.10
N GLY A 143 -7.96 -1.24 4.34
CA GLY A 143 -8.07 -2.38 5.23
C GLY A 143 -6.72 -2.95 5.64
N LYS A 144 -6.66 -3.51 6.85
CA LYS A 144 -5.55 -4.28 7.37
C LYS A 144 -5.82 -5.76 7.13
N LEU A 145 -5.04 -6.34 6.25
CA LEU A 145 -5.18 -7.76 5.89
C LEU A 145 -4.66 -8.65 7.02
N ASP A 146 -5.44 -9.62 7.48
CA ASP A 146 -5.13 -10.50 8.63
C ASP A 146 -3.85 -11.32 8.48
N TRP A 147 -3.35 -11.46 7.26
CA TRP A 147 -2.13 -12.21 6.96
C TRP A 147 -0.86 -11.36 6.97
N ILE A 148 -0.96 -10.08 7.32
CA ILE A 148 0.15 -9.12 7.39
C ILE A 148 0.32 -8.68 8.83
N GLU A 149 1.53 -8.81 9.36
CA GLU A 149 1.90 -8.18 10.62
C GLU A 149 2.23 -6.71 10.38
N TYR A 150 1.47 -5.83 11.00
CA TYR A 150 1.69 -4.39 10.95
C TYR A 150 2.64 -3.99 12.07
N THR A 151 3.95 -4.21 11.85
CA THR A 151 5.00 -3.75 12.76
C THR A 151 5.14 -2.23 12.62
N GLY A 152 4.57 -1.50 13.50
CA GLY A 152 4.50 -0.04 13.46
C GLY A 152 3.19 0.50 13.99
N GLU A 153 2.25 -0.38 14.33
CA GLU A 153 1.25 -0.11 15.35
C GLU A 153 1.89 -0.15 16.74
N ASN A 154 3.08 0.36 16.85
CA ASN A 154 3.42 0.90 18.15
C ASN A 154 2.48 2.09 18.32
N THR A 155 1.54 1.88 19.17
CA THR A 155 0.82 2.87 19.96
C THR A 155 1.80 3.72 20.80
N MET A 156 3.03 3.74 20.42
CA MET A 156 4.09 4.64 20.73
C MET A 156 4.48 5.41 19.47
N PHE A 157 3.56 6.17 18.88
CA PHE A 157 3.98 7.54 18.66
C PHE A 157 4.51 7.96 20.02
N GLU A 158 5.82 7.99 20.13
CA GLU A 158 6.40 8.43 21.38
C GLU A 158 5.71 9.76 21.67
N ALA A 159 5.19 9.91 22.88
CA ALA A 159 4.57 11.16 23.33
C ALA A 159 5.51 12.36 23.07
N GLY A 160 6.79 12.08 22.80
CA GLY A 160 7.79 12.96 22.25
C GLY A 160 7.49 13.49 20.86
N GLN A 161 7.09 12.69 19.87
CA GLN A 161 6.92 13.15 18.47
C GLN A 161 5.73 14.10 18.31
N ALA A 162 4.62 13.82 19.01
CA ALA A 162 3.48 14.72 19.00
C ALA A 162 3.78 16.02 19.74
N LYS A 163 4.56 15.97 20.83
CA LYS A 163 5.05 17.18 21.52
C LYS A 163 5.98 18.01 20.63
N GLU A 164 6.92 17.40 19.91
CA GLU A 164 7.79 18.05 18.95
C GLU A 164 6.99 18.68 17.80
N ALA A 165 5.96 17.98 17.28
CA ALA A 165 5.08 18.51 16.27
C ALA A 165 4.31 19.75 16.76
N ILE A 166 3.78 19.72 17.99
CA ILE A 166 3.11 20.88 18.61
C ILE A 166 4.12 22.05 18.76
N GLU A 167 5.33 21.78 19.23
CA GLU A 167 6.37 22.82 19.39
C GLU A 167 6.72 23.47 18.05
N TYR A 168 6.86 22.67 17.00
CA TYR A 168 7.08 23.17 15.65
C TYR A 168 5.92 24.08 15.20
N LEU A 169 4.66 23.63 15.35
CA LEU A 169 3.49 24.40 14.97
C LEU A 169 3.30 25.70 15.78
N VAL A 170 3.68 25.69 17.05
CA VAL A 170 3.73 26.89 17.90
C VAL A 170 4.78 27.89 17.37
N LYS A 171 5.97 27.39 17.02
CA LYS A 171 7.05 28.23 16.44
C LYS A 171 6.63 28.85 15.12
N GLN A 172 5.83 28.15 14.32
CA GLN A 172 5.26 28.66 13.06
C GLN A 172 4.01 29.55 13.25
N GLY A 173 3.62 29.83 14.49
CA GLY A 173 2.43 30.65 14.78
C GLY A 173 1.09 30.00 14.40
N ARG A 174 1.10 28.68 14.14
CA ARG A 174 -0.09 27.90 13.76
C ARG A 174 -0.90 27.42 14.97
N ILE A 175 -0.24 27.29 16.11
CA ILE A 175 -0.87 27.01 17.42
C ILE A 175 -0.52 28.17 18.35
N THR A 176 -1.53 28.83 18.89
CA THR A 176 -1.38 29.98 19.80
C THR A 176 -1.39 29.58 21.28
N ASN A 177 -1.99 28.42 21.60
CA ASN A 177 -2.06 27.93 22.98
C ASN A 177 -1.43 26.53 23.10
N LYS A 178 -0.11 26.53 23.38
CA LYS A 178 0.69 25.31 23.56
C LYS A 178 0.18 24.43 24.68
N GLU A 179 -0.20 25.01 25.82
CA GLU A 179 -0.64 24.26 27.00
C GLU A 179 -1.95 23.51 26.72
N GLN A 180 -2.90 24.17 26.07
CA GLN A 180 -4.15 23.54 25.68
C GLN A 180 -3.95 22.40 24.66
N ALA A 181 -3.04 22.56 23.70
CA ALA A 181 -2.70 21.53 22.74
C ALA A 181 -2.05 20.31 23.42
N LEU A 182 -1.14 20.53 24.36
CA LEU A 182 -0.51 19.45 25.15
C LEU A 182 -1.48 18.75 26.08
N GLN A 183 -2.40 19.47 26.75
CA GLN A 183 -3.44 18.86 27.59
C GLN A 183 -4.39 17.97 26.75
N LYS A 184 -4.71 18.36 25.54
CA LYS A 184 -5.52 17.53 24.62
C LYS A 184 -4.81 16.24 24.23
N LEU A 185 -3.48 16.24 24.07
CA LEU A 185 -2.73 15.00 23.81
C LEU A 185 -2.87 13.97 24.94
N ASP A 186 -2.93 14.42 26.17
CA ASP A 186 -3.09 13.53 27.34
C ASP A 186 -4.49 12.91 27.42
N LEU A 187 -5.48 13.51 26.73
CA LEU A 187 -6.87 13.09 26.78
C LEU A 187 -7.33 12.23 25.60
N ILE A 188 -6.68 12.32 24.40
CA ILE A 188 -7.19 11.71 23.16
C ILE A 188 -6.06 11.16 22.30
N LYS A 189 -5.86 9.82 22.29
CA LYS A 189 -4.87 9.13 21.45
C LYS A 189 -4.96 9.45 19.94
N ASN A 190 -6.08 9.91 19.42
CA ASN A 190 -6.28 10.24 18.00
C ASN A 190 -5.83 11.66 17.62
N GLU A 191 -5.63 12.57 18.57
CA GLU A 191 -5.20 13.95 18.27
C GLU A 191 -3.69 14.05 18.02
N GLU A 192 -2.87 13.14 18.55
CA GLU A 192 -1.42 13.08 18.30
C GLU A 192 -1.13 13.07 16.81
N TRP A 193 -1.87 12.24 16.08
CA TRP A 193 -1.72 12.10 14.64
C TRP A 193 -2.12 13.35 13.85
N THR A 194 -3.15 14.03 14.29
CA THR A 194 -3.61 15.29 13.68
C THR A 194 -2.55 16.37 13.75
N TYR A 195 -1.87 16.52 14.88
CA TYR A 195 -0.80 17.51 15.02
C TYR A 195 0.43 17.16 14.19
N ILE A 196 0.83 15.91 14.12
CA ILE A 196 1.96 15.46 13.30
C ILE A 196 1.67 15.67 11.81
N LYS A 197 0.47 15.31 11.35
CA LYS A 197 0.05 15.53 9.98
C LYS A 197 0.08 17.02 9.64
N TRP A 198 -0.50 17.84 10.47
CA TRP A 198 -0.54 19.28 10.28
C TRP A 198 0.88 19.89 10.25
N ALA A 199 1.77 19.50 11.17
CA ALA A 199 3.15 19.94 11.16
C ALA A 199 3.90 19.55 9.87
N ASN A 200 3.67 18.33 9.37
CA ASN A 200 4.26 17.86 8.12
C ASN A 200 3.71 18.61 6.89
N ASP A 201 2.42 18.95 6.89
CA ASP A 201 1.81 19.72 5.82
C ASP A 201 2.35 21.17 5.79
N VAL A 202 2.56 21.79 6.95
CA VAL A 202 3.19 23.11 7.06
C VAL A 202 4.64 23.06 6.58
N LYS A 203 5.44 22.06 6.96
CA LYS A 203 6.83 21.88 6.46
C LYS A 203 6.91 21.77 4.94
N LYS A 204 5.93 21.11 4.30
CA LYS A 204 5.89 20.99 2.82
C LYS A 204 5.57 22.30 2.10
N LEU A 205 4.91 23.25 2.77
CA LEU A 205 4.59 24.55 2.19
C LEU A 205 5.75 25.55 2.30
N GLU A 206 6.76 25.24 3.12
CA GLU A 206 7.93 26.10 3.39
C GLU A 206 9.17 25.68 2.58
N GLY A 207 9.15 24.52 1.89
CA GLY A 207 10.22 24.00 1.03
C GLY A 207 9.89 24.04 -0.42
#